data_67fd92564e41aabc9d4bd4b0e25bc36c
#
_entry.id   67fd92564e41aabc9d4bd4b0e25bc36c
#
_cell.length_a   1.000
_cell.length_b   1.000
_cell.length_c   1.000
_cell.angle_alpha   90.00
_cell.angle_beta   90.00
_cell.angle_gamma   90.00
#
_symmetry.space_group_name_H-M   'P 1'
#
loop_
_entity.id
_entity.type
_entity.pdbx_description
1 polymer ?
#
loop_
_entity_poly.entity_id
_entity_poly.type
_entity_poly.pdbx_seq_one_letter_code
_entity_poly.pdbx_strand_id
1 'polypeptide(L)'
;IAKDAGYKIVSHMMPGLPTMTPKEDISDFKKLFDDTSFRPDMLKIYPTLVLEGTPLYQSYKDGKYTPYSDQDMIKVLTEIKKIIPKWVRIMRIQREISSDQIIAGPKIGNLRQIVQGNLKKQNLSCKCIRCREAGLSEDRINVDDIKLNREDYDSSGGQEVFLSYDDSYDRIFGFLRLRKPSNLAHRKEVTQDTCIVRELHVLGKSLKLGERDDDSIQHLGLGKSLMIQAEKIAKEKFDAKKLLVISAVGTREYYRKIGYSLLGPYMSKELV
;
A
#
# COMPACT_ATOMS: atom_id res chain seq x y z
N ILE A 1 -10.43 -11.26 9.23
CA ILE A 1 -9.57 -12.41 9.59
C ILE A 1 -8.11 -12.14 9.20
N ALA A 2 -7.76 -11.96 7.91
CA ALA A 2 -6.36 -11.85 7.48
C ALA A 2 -5.64 -10.63 8.09
N LYS A 3 -6.27 -9.46 8.14
CA LYS A 3 -5.72 -8.27 8.80
C LYS A 3 -5.54 -8.49 10.31
N ASP A 4 -6.46 -9.18 10.97
CA ASP A 4 -6.38 -9.50 12.41
C ASP A 4 -5.25 -10.48 12.73
N ALA A 5 -4.80 -11.26 11.74
CA ALA A 5 -3.60 -12.09 11.87
C ALA A 5 -2.30 -11.33 11.52
N GLY A 6 -2.38 -10.04 11.19
CA GLY A 6 -1.24 -9.19 10.85
C GLY A 6 -0.87 -9.14 9.36
N TYR A 7 -1.59 -9.87 8.48
CA TYR A 7 -1.26 -9.88 7.05
C TYR A 7 -1.63 -8.57 6.36
N LYS A 8 -0.85 -8.22 5.33
CA LYS A 8 -1.17 -7.17 4.37
C LYS A 8 -2.11 -7.72 3.30
N ILE A 9 -3.11 -6.91 2.93
CA ILE A 9 -4.09 -7.28 1.90
C ILE A 9 -3.70 -6.59 0.59
N VAL A 10 -3.54 -7.40 -0.45
CA VAL A 10 -3.32 -6.95 -1.83
C VAL A 10 -4.56 -7.26 -2.65
N SER A 11 -5.28 -6.24 -3.08
CA SER A 11 -6.39 -6.41 -4.02
C SER A 11 -5.90 -6.33 -5.45
N HIS A 12 -6.40 -7.23 -6.30
CA HIS A 12 -6.20 -7.18 -7.74
C HIS A 12 -7.47 -6.60 -8.37
N MET A 13 -7.34 -5.45 -9.02
CA MET A 13 -8.44 -4.78 -9.71
C MET A 13 -8.21 -4.84 -11.21
N MET A 14 -9.27 -5.16 -11.95
CA MET A 14 -9.20 -5.35 -13.40
C MET A 14 -10.21 -4.42 -14.10
N PRO A 15 -9.84 -3.16 -14.38
CA PRO A 15 -10.71 -2.27 -15.12
C PRO A 15 -10.91 -2.74 -16.56
N GLY A 16 -12.12 -2.53 -17.10
CA GLY A 16 -12.52 -2.90 -18.45
C GLY A 16 -12.99 -4.35 -18.59
N LEU A 17 -13.48 -4.99 -17.53
CA LEU A 17 -14.14 -6.30 -17.62
C LEU A 17 -15.42 -6.21 -18.49
N PRO A 18 -15.91 -7.34 -19.06
CA PRO A 18 -17.19 -7.36 -19.75
C PRO A 18 -18.29 -6.71 -18.93
N THR A 19 -19.17 -5.98 -19.59
CA THR A 19 -20.29 -5.22 -19.04
C THR A 19 -19.93 -3.98 -18.22
N MET A 20 -18.64 -3.74 -17.92
CA MET A 20 -18.20 -2.54 -17.19
C MET A 20 -18.00 -1.34 -18.11
N THR A 21 -18.35 -0.17 -17.58
CA THR A 21 -18.07 1.12 -18.20
C THR A 21 -16.94 1.84 -17.42
N PRO A 22 -16.23 2.81 -18.03
CA PRO A 22 -15.23 3.63 -17.33
C PRO A 22 -15.74 4.28 -16.03
N LYS A 23 -17.02 4.69 -16.00
CA LYS A 23 -17.64 5.31 -14.83
C LYS A 23 -17.86 4.30 -13.70
N GLU A 24 -18.27 3.09 -14.03
CA GLU A 24 -18.48 2.01 -13.06
C GLU A 24 -17.15 1.54 -12.48
N ASP A 25 -16.12 1.34 -13.30
CA ASP A 25 -14.78 1.02 -12.81
C ASP A 25 -14.29 2.06 -11.79
N ILE A 26 -14.41 3.37 -12.09
CA ILE A 26 -14.03 4.44 -11.16
C ILE A 26 -14.86 4.36 -9.87
N SER A 27 -16.16 4.08 -9.97
CA SER A 27 -17.05 3.92 -8.82
C SER A 27 -16.65 2.73 -7.94
N ASP A 28 -16.26 1.60 -8.54
CA ASP A 28 -15.80 0.43 -7.81
C ASP A 28 -14.49 0.69 -7.05
N PHE A 29 -13.56 1.43 -7.65
CA PHE A 29 -12.36 1.87 -6.92
C PHE A 29 -12.70 2.82 -5.77
N LYS A 30 -13.67 3.72 -5.95
CA LYS A 30 -14.14 4.60 -4.89
C LYS A 30 -14.74 3.77 -3.75
N LYS A 31 -15.63 2.83 -4.07
CA LYS A 31 -16.21 1.90 -3.08
C LYS A 31 -15.15 1.10 -2.34
N LEU A 32 -14.10 0.64 -3.04
CA LEU A 32 -12.99 -0.11 -2.42
C LEU A 32 -12.29 0.66 -1.28
N PHE A 33 -12.27 2.00 -1.34
CA PHE A 33 -11.65 2.85 -0.32
C PHE A 33 -12.64 3.44 0.67
N ASP A 34 -13.87 3.71 0.26
CA ASP A 34 -14.90 4.32 1.12
C ASP A 34 -15.53 3.29 2.06
N ASP A 35 -15.80 2.07 1.55
CA ASP A 35 -16.42 1.01 2.33
C ASP A 35 -15.43 0.37 3.30
N THR A 36 -15.73 0.44 4.59
CA THR A 36 -14.90 -0.10 5.68
C THR A 36 -14.73 -1.62 5.62
N SER A 37 -15.57 -2.34 4.89
CA SER A 37 -15.44 -3.78 4.68
C SER A 37 -14.20 -4.14 3.86
N PHE A 38 -13.70 -3.22 3.05
CA PHE A 38 -12.56 -3.43 2.15
C PHE A 38 -11.30 -2.72 2.66
N ARG A 39 -10.96 -1.56 2.13
CA ARG A 39 -9.79 -0.73 2.45
C ARG A 39 -8.48 -1.52 2.43
N PRO A 40 -8.06 -2.05 1.27
CA PRO A 40 -6.85 -2.85 1.16
C PRO A 40 -5.59 -2.03 1.42
N ASP A 41 -4.50 -2.70 1.80
CA ASP A 41 -3.20 -2.06 2.04
C ASP A 41 -2.47 -1.77 0.71
N MET A 42 -2.68 -2.64 -0.26
CA MET A 42 -1.96 -2.61 -1.54
C MET A 42 -2.89 -2.92 -2.71
N LEU A 43 -2.53 -2.42 -3.89
CA LEU A 43 -3.23 -2.69 -5.14
C LEU A 43 -2.29 -3.17 -6.23
N LYS A 44 -2.79 -4.09 -7.04
CA LYS A 44 -2.33 -4.33 -8.41
C LYS A 44 -3.49 -4.01 -9.35
N ILE A 45 -3.27 -3.14 -10.31
CA ILE A 45 -4.27 -2.73 -11.29
C ILE A 45 -3.87 -3.33 -12.62
N TYR A 46 -4.69 -4.26 -13.12
CA TYR A 46 -4.42 -4.98 -14.35
C TYR A 46 -5.51 -4.68 -15.38
N PRO A 47 -5.29 -3.73 -16.31
CA PRO A 47 -6.21 -3.52 -17.43
C PRO A 47 -6.61 -4.84 -18.09
N THR A 48 -7.88 -5.00 -18.41
CA THR A 48 -8.39 -6.18 -19.10
C THR A 48 -7.87 -6.21 -20.52
N LEU A 49 -7.29 -7.34 -20.92
CA LEU A 49 -6.69 -7.57 -22.23
C LEU A 49 -7.32 -8.77 -22.90
N VAL A 50 -7.53 -8.70 -24.20
CA VAL A 50 -7.98 -9.83 -25.02
C VAL A 50 -6.74 -10.58 -25.52
N LEU A 51 -6.60 -11.83 -25.09
CA LEU A 51 -5.52 -12.73 -25.48
C LEU A 51 -6.09 -13.93 -26.22
N GLU A 52 -5.39 -14.40 -27.23
CA GLU A 52 -5.80 -15.57 -28.00
C GLU A 52 -5.98 -16.81 -27.11
N GLY A 53 -6.93 -17.68 -27.45
CA GLY A 53 -7.21 -18.90 -26.71
C GLY A 53 -8.00 -18.73 -25.40
N THR A 54 -8.43 -17.50 -25.06
CA THR A 54 -9.22 -17.24 -23.86
C THR A 54 -10.74 -17.16 -24.19
N PRO A 55 -11.64 -17.44 -23.23
CA PRO A 55 -13.06 -17.20 -23.42
C PRO A 55 -13.40 -15.74 -23.79
N LEU A 56 -12.63 -14.79 -23.28
CA LEU A 56 -12.81 -13.37 -23.60
C LEU A 56 -12.48 -13.06 -25.07
N TYR A 57 -11.51 -13.75 -25.65
CA TYR A 57 -11.18 -13.65 -27.07
C TYR A 57 -12.37 -14.10 -27.94
N GLN A 58 -13.08 -15.18 -27.55
CA GLN A 58 -14.26 -15.60 -28.28
C GLN A 58 -15.38 -14.55 -28.18
N SER A 59 -15.62 -14.01 -26.99
CA SER A 59 -16.61 -12.94 -26.79
C SER A 59 -16.29 -11.68 -27.62
N TYR A 60 -15.00 -11.35 -27.74
CA TYR A 60 -14.54 -10.26 -28.61
C TYR A 60 -14.80 -10.55 -30.08
N LYS A 61 -14.47 -11.76 -30.56
CA LYS A 61 -14.75 -12.18 -31.96
C LYS A 61 -16.23 -12.17 -32.29
N ASP A 62 -17.07 -12.58 -31.35
CA ASP A 62 -18.53 -12.59 -31.49
C ASP A 62 -19.15 -11.19 -31.41
N GLY A 63 -18.37 -10.12 -31.20
CA GLY A 63 -18.84 -8.76 -31.03
C GLY A 63 -19.58 -8.50 -29.70
N LYS A 64 -19.49 -9.43 -28.73
CA LYS A 64 -20.16 -9.33 -27.43
C LYS A 64 -19.33 -8.56 -26.40
N TYR A 65 -18.08 -8.29 -26.68
CA TYR A 65 -17.16 -7.54 -25.82
C TYR A 65 -16.33 -6.56 -26.64
N THR A 66 -16.24 -5.33 -26.15
CA THR A 66 -15.35 -4.29 -26.69
C THR A 66 -14.41 -3.82 -25.57
N PRO A 67 -13.10 -4.06 -25.69
CA PRO A 67 -12.14 -3.61 -24.68
C PRO A 67 -11.96 -2.09 -24.71
N TYR A 68 -11.52 -1.51 -23.60
CA TYR A 68 -11.16 -0.09 -23.55
C TYR A 68 -10.01 0.22 -24.53
N SER A 69 -10.09 1.39 -25.15
CA SER A 69 -8.96 1.96 -25.86
C SER A 69 -7.84 2.38 -24.91
N ASP A 70 -6.64 2.63 -25.44
CA ASP A 70 -5.53 3.21 -24.69
C ASP A 70 -5.95 4.53 -24.01
N GLN A 71 -6.70 5.37 -24.71
CA GLN A 71 -7.16 6.67 -24.20
C GLN A 71 -8.17 6.53 -23.06
N ASP A 72 -9.12 5.60 -23.18
CA ASP A 72 -10.11 5.35 -22.13
C ASP A 72 -9.42 4.79 -20.88
N MET A 73 -8.50 3.85 -21.04
CA MET A 73 -7.74 3.31 -19.93
C MET A 73 -6.89 4.39 -19.22
N ILE A 74 -6.25 5.27 -19.98
CA ILE A 74 -5.50 6.40 -19.41
C ILE A 74 -6.42 7.32 -18.61
N LYS A 75 -7.61 7.65 -19.13
CA LYS A 75 -8.61 8.46 -18.42
C LYS A 75 -9.04 7.78 -17.11
N VAL A 76 -9.45 6.52 -17.18
CA VAL A 76 -9.88 5.73 -16.00
C VAL A 76 -8.78 5.69 -14.95
N LEU A 77 -7.56 5.34 -15.33
CA LEU A 77 -6.42 5.27 -14.40
C LEU A 77 -6.06 6.64 -13.82
N THR A 78 -6.22 7.73 -14.58
CA THR A 78 -5.99 9.09 -14.09
C THR A 78 -6.99 9.43 -12.99
N GLU A 79 -8.28 9.17 -13.20
CA GLU A 79 -9.32 9.41 -12.18
C GLU A 79 -9.13 8.51 -10.94
N ILE A 80 -8.84 7.22 -11.14
CA ILE A 80 -8.53 6.32 -10.03
C ILE A 80 -7.36 6.84 -9.20
N LYS A 81 -6.29 7.31 -9.82
CA LYS A 81 -5.10 7.79 -9.07
C LYS A 81 -5.33 9.07 -8.29
N LYS A 82 -6.36 9.86 -8.60
CA LYS A 82 -6.77 11.04 -7.81
C LYS A 82 -7.37 10.67 -6.46
N ILE A 83 -8.02 9.51 -6.36
CA ILE A 83 -8.77 9.07 -5.18
C ILE A 83 -8.03 8.05 -4.31
N ILE A 84 -6.79 7.68 -4.66
CA ILE A 84 -6.00 6.71 -3.89
C ILE A 84 -5.62 7.30 -2.53
N PRO A 85 -5.98 6.65 -1.40
CA PRO A 85 -5.60 7.08 -0.06
C PRO A 85 -4.09 6.97 0.20
N LYS A 86 -3.60 7.76 1.17
CA LYS A 86 -2.16 7.81 1.53
C LYS A 86 -1.62 6.48 2.06
N TRP A 87 -2.46 5.68 2.71
CA TRP A 87 -2.07 4.35 3.23
C TRP A 87 -1.97 3.27 2.15
N VAL A 88 -2.45 3.49 0.92
CA VAL A 88 -2.45 2.48 -0.14
C VAL A 88 -1.13 2.50 -0.92
N ARG A 89 -0.55 1.31 -1.18
CA ARG A 89 0.56 1.14 -2.10
C ARG A 89 0.09 0.54 -3.43
N ILE A 90 0.17 1.27 -4.53
CA ILE A 90 -0.02 0.68 -5.87
C ILE A 90 1.27 -0.03 -6.26
N MET A 91 1.29 -1.36 -6.13
CA MET A 91 2.44 -2.18 -6.43
C MET A 91 2.75 -2.19 -7.94
N ARG A 92 1.71 -2.41 -8.75
CA ARG A 92 1.83 -2.56 -10.20
C ARG A 92 0.62 -1.96 -10.91
N ILE A 93 0.85 -1.32 -12.04
CA ILE A 93 -0.15 -0.98 -13.04
C ILE A 93 0.26 -1.71 -14.31
N GLN A 94 -0.62 -2.55 -14.85
CA GLN A 94 -0.40 -3.40 -16.00
C GLN A 94 0.44 -4.66 -15.69
N ARG A 95 0.15 -5.76 -16.41
CA ARG A 95 0.97 -6.97 -16.44
C ARG A 95 2.07 -6.83 -17.51
N GLU A 96 3.13 -7.57 -17.33
CA GLU A 96 4.19 -7.73 -18.33
C GLU A 96 3.74 -8.79 -19.36
N ILE A 97 2.88 -8.35 -20.30
CA ILE A 97 2.44 -9.14 -21.44
C ILE A 97 2.99 -8.42 -22.68
N SER A 98 3.64 -9.15 -23.56
CA SER A 98 4.19 -8.61 -24.78
C SER A 98 3.08 -8.09 -25.69
N SER A 99 3.28 -6.92 -26.32
CA SER A 99 2.25 -6.23 -27.11
C SER A 99 1.78 -7.05 -28.33
N ASP A 100 2.65 -7.95 -28.84
CA ASP A 100 2.35 -8.89 -29.92
C ASP A 100 1.34 -9.96 -29.53
N GLN A 101 1.27 -10.31 -28.24
CA GLN A 101 0.28 -11.26 -27.71
C GLN A 101 -1.10 -10.63 -27.43
N ILE A 102 -1.17 -9.31 -27.42
CA ILE A 102 -2.43 -8.58 -27.12
C ILE A 102 -3.22 -8.41 -28.43
N ILE A 103 -4.32 -9.12 -28.56
CA ILE A 103 -5.22 -9.02 -29.71
C ILE A 103 -5.95 -7.68 -29.67
N ALA A 104 -6.57 -7.35 -28.52
CA ALA A 104 -7.29 -6.10 -28.32
C ALA A 104 -7.21 -5.64 -26.85
N GLY A 105 -7.43 -4.33 -26.61
CA GLY A 105 -7.27 -3.67 -25.33
C GLY A 105 -6.03 -2.77 -25.30
N PRO A 106 -5.74 -2.15 -24.15
CA PRO A 106 -4.62 -1.21 -24.06
C PRO A 106 -3.27 -1.88 -24.27
N LYS A 107 -2.51 -1.39 -25.26
CA LYS A 107 -1.18 -1.92 -25.65
C LYS A 107 -0.01 -1.07 -25.16
N ILE A 108 -0.28 0.07 -24.54
CA ILE A 108 0.75 1.00 -24.04
C ILE A 108 1.52 0.35 -22.87
N GLY A 109 2.84 0.21 -22.99
CA GLY A 109 3.69 -0.42 -21.99
C GLY A 109 4.03 0.44 -20.76
N ASN A 110 3.86 1.77 -20.84
CA ASN A 110 4.27 2.73 -19.81
C ASN A 110 3.08 3.53 -19.22
N LEU A 111 1.92 2.88 -19.04
CA LEU A 111 0.70 3.51 -18.51
C LEU A 111 0.93 4.30 -17.22
N ARG A 112 1.77 3.80 -16.29
CA ARG A 112 2.07 4.50 -15.04
C ARG A 112 2.65 5.89 -15.28
N GLN A 113 3.63 5.99 -16.18
CA GLN A 113 4.32 7.27 -16.48
C GLN A 113 3.39 8.25 -17.18
N ILE A 114 2.60 7.77 -18.15
CA ILE A 114 1.63 8.61 -18.88
C ILE A 114 0.60 9.18 -17.92
N VAL A 115 0.03 8.35 -17.06
CA VAL A 115 -0.97 8.78 -16.07
C VAL A 115 -0.36 9.75 -15.04
N GLN A 116 0.88 9.55 -14.61
CA GLN A 116 1.59 10.54 -13.77
C GLN A 116 1.79 11.87 -14.50
N GLY A 117 2.17 11.84 -15.78
CA GLY A 117 2.28 13.03 -16.61
C GLY A 117 0.95 13.80 -16.74
N ASN A 118 -0.15 13.07 -16.92
CA ASN A 118 -1.50 13.68 -16.98
C ASN A 118 -1.91 14.34 -15.66
N LEU A 119 -1.60 13.73 -14.53
CA LEU A 119 -1.84 14.33 -13.22
C LEU A 119 -1.02 15.61 -13.03
N LYS A 120 0.27 15.57 -13.37
CA LYS A 120 1.15 16.77 -13.29
C LYS A 120 0.62 17.93 -14.12
N LYS A 121 0.13 17.70 -15.34
CA LYS A 121 -0.50 18.73 -16.20
C LYS A 121 -1.75 19.36 -15.56
N GLN A 122 -2.40 18.66 -14.62
CA GLN A 122 -3.54 19.16 -13.86
C GLN A 122 -3.15 19.74 -12.49
N ASN A 123 -1.86 19.92 -12.20
CA ASN A 123 -1.33 20.29 -10.89
C ASN A 123 -1.75 19.32 -9.77
N LEU A 124 -1.90 18.05 -10.10
CA LEU A 124 -2.29 16.97 -9.18
C LEU A 124 -1.18 15.92 -9.07
N SER A 125 -1.20 15.19 -7.96
CA SER A 125 -0.30 14.05 -7.72
C SER A 125 -1.07 12.87 -7.12
N CYS A 126 -0.61 11.65 -7.43
CA CYS A 126 -1.13 10.45 -6.79
C CYS A 126 -0.59 10.33 -5.36
N LYS A 127 -1.47 10.11 -4.39
CA LYS A 127 -1.13 10.04 -2.96
C LYS A 127 -0.66 8.65 -2.51
N CYS A 128 -0.62 7.64 -3.39
CA CYS A 128 -0.19 6.30 -2.99
C CYS A 128 1.28 6.28 -2.53
N ILE A 129 1.61 5.38 -1.60
CA ILE A 129 2.96 5.21 -1.04
C ILE A 129 4.02 5.16 -2.15
N ARG A 130 3.81 4.34 -3.20
CA ARG A 130 4.78 4.19 -4.30
C ARG A 130 5.09 5.48 -5.05
N CYS A 131 4.10 6.38 -5.22
CA CYS A 131 4.31 7.65 -5.92
C CYS A 131 4.98 8.71 -5.04
N ARG A 132 4.93 8.54 -3.73
CA ARG A 132 5.48 9.43 -2.71
C ARG A 132 6.83 8.96 -2.16
N GLU A 133 7.30 7.78 -2.55
CA GLU A 133 8.51 7.14 -2.03
C GLU A 133 9.75 8.03 -2.27
N ALA A 134 10.37 8.51 -1.18
CA ALA A 134 11.47 9.46 -1.23
C ALA A 134 12.68 8.94 -2.02
N GLY A 135 12.96 7.62 -1.95
CA GLY A 135 14.03 6.98 -2.71
C GLY A 135 13.89 7.04 -4.24
N LEU A 136 12.75 7.51 -4.76
CA LEU A 136 12.50 7.72 -6.19
C LEU A 136 12.70 9.18 -6.63
N SER A 137 12.92 10.11 -5.70
CA SER A 137 13.22 11.51 -5.99
C SER A 137 14.73 11.71 -6.01
N GLU A 138 15.18 12.52 -6.97
CA GLU A 138 16.58 12.99 -7.07
C GLU A 138 16.79 14.29 -6.29
N ASP A 139 15.70 14.92 -5.83
CA ASP A 139 15.76 16.19 -5.13
C ASP A 139 16.44 16.06 -3.77
N ARG A 140 17.17 17.12 -3.39
CA ARG A 140 17.81 17.20 -2.06
C ARG A 140 16.77 17.07 -0.95
N ILE A 141 17.11 16.31 0.07
CA ILE A 141 16.26 16.09 1.24
C ILE A 141 16.69 17.06 2.34
N ASN A 142 15.71 17.79 2.89
CA ASN A 142 15.88 18.52 4.13
C ASN A 142 15.32 17.70 5.28
N VAL A 143 16.19 17.22 6.16
CA VAL A 143 15.82 16.33 7.29
C VAL A 143 14.90 17.04 8.28
N ASP A 144 15.12 18.34 8.50
CA ASP A 144 14.34 19.14 9.47
C ASP A 144 12.88 19.33 9.04
N ASP A 145 12.57 19.10 7.76
CA ASP A 145 11.23 19.20 7.20
C ASP A 145 10.42 17.91 7.33
N ILE A 146 11.06 16.82 7.74
CA ILE A 146 10.43 15.50 7.88
C ILE A 146 9.59 15.46 9.16
N LYS A 147 8.28 15.31 9.03
CA LYS A 147 7.32 15.30 10.14
C LYS A 147 6.54 13.99 10.20
N LEU A 148 6.20 13.60 11.43
CA LEU A 148 5.30 12.49 11.68
C LEU A 148 3.86 12.87 11.34
N ASN A 149 3.24 12.08 10.49
CA ASN A 149 1.83 12.16 10.16
C ASN A 149 1.09 10.92 10.64
N ARG A 150 -0.21 11.07 10.94
CA ARG A 150 -1.07 10.00 11.41
C ARG A 150 -2.40 10.06 10.69
N GLU A 151 -2.88 8.91 10.26
CA GLU A 151 -4.19 8.73 9.66
C GLU A 151 -4.87 7.51 10.26
N ASP A 152 -6.04 7.73 10.88
CA ASP A 152 -6.83 6.69 11.53
C ASP A 152 -8.01 6.33 10.65
N TYR A 153 -8.27 5.03 10.48
CA TYR A 153 -9.41 4.56 9.68
C TYR A 153 -9.87 3.17 10.10
N ASP A 154 -11.18 2.91 9.94
CA ASP A 154 -11.74 1.59 10.15
C ASP A 154 -11.53 0.70 8.92
N SER A 155 -11.24 -0.59 9.13
CA SER A 155 -11.10 -1.55 8.04
C SER A 155 -11.38 -2.96 8.50
N SER A 156 -12.27 -3.65 7.79
CA SER A 156 -12.59 -5.07 8.03
C SER A 156 -12.89 -5.35 9.51
N GLY A 157 -13.75 -4.51 10.13
CA GLY A 157 -14.20 -4.65 11.51
C GLY A 157 -13.20 -4.28 12.60
N GLY A 158 -11.98 -3.90 12.26
CA GLY A 158 -10.96 -3.40 13.19
C GLY A 158 -10.55 -1.98 12.86
N GLN A 159 -9.70 -1.38 13.70
CA GLN A 159 -9.19 -0.02 13.52
C GLN A 159 -7.74 -0.05 13.08
N GLU A 160 -7.41 0.79 12.11
CA GLU A 160 -6.05 0.96 11.59
C GLU A 160 -5.52 2.35 11.94
N VAL A 161 -4.25 2.43 12.24
CA VAL A 161 -3.50 3.67 12.33
C VAL A 161 -2.33 3.58 11.36
N PHE A 162 -2.33 4.46 10.37
CA PHE A 162 -1.22 4.63 9.45
C PHE A 162 -0.35 5.78 9.92
N LEU A 163 0.88 5.47 10.29
CA LEU A 163 1.89 6.46 10.66
C LEU A 163 2.86 6.60 9.50
N SER A 164 3.20 7.83 9.15
CA SER A 164 4.23 8.08 8.12
C SER A 164 5.09 9.28 8.49
N TYR A 165 6.35 9.24 8.10
CA TYR A 165 7.24 10.39 8.08
C TYR A 165 7.25 10.96 6.68
N ASP A 166 6.69 12.15 6.53
CA ASP A 166 6.57 12.85 5.25
C ASP A 166 7.19 14.25 5.34
N ASP A 167 7.72 14.77 4.23
CA ASP A 167 8.16 16.17 4.12
C ASP A 167 7.07 17.08 3.50
N SER A 168 7.40 18.38 3.37
CA SER A 168 6.51 19.40 2.80
C SER A 168 6.16 19.13 1.32
N TYR A 169 6.97 18.35 0.61
CA TYR A 169 6.71 17.91 -0.76
C TYR A 169 5.86 16.62 -0.83
N ASP A 170 5.34 16.16 0.31
CA ASP A 170 4.56 14.92 0.44
C ASP A 170 5.37 13.65 0.07
N ARG A 171 6.72 13.70 0.17
CA ARG A 171 7.58 12.52 0.01
C ARG A 171 7.56 11.72 1.30
N ILE A 172 7.41 10.40 1.20
CA ILE A 172 7.36 9.48 2.35
C ILE A 172 8.72 8.80 2.58
N PHE A 173 9.23 8.89 3.81
CA PHE A 173 10.53 8.37 4.25
C PHE A 173 10.44 7.10 5.08
N GLY A 174 9.31 6.88 5.70
CA GLY A 174 9.03 5.67 6.45
C GLY A 174 7.57 5.63 6.86
N PHE A 175 7.06 4.43 7.10
CA PHE A 175 5.69 4.26 7.55
C PHE A 175 5.50 3.00 8.40
N LEU A 176 4.42 3.01 9.17
CA LEU A 176 4.00 1.88 10.00
C LEU A 176 2.48 1.74 9.91
N ARG A 177 2.00 0.49 9.90
CA ARG A 177 0.59 0.13 10.03
C ARG A 177 0.35 -0.53 11.37
N LEU A 178 -0.35 0.15 12.25
CA LEU A 178 -0.82 -0.39 13.53
C LEU A 178 -2.30 -0.75 13.40
N ARG A 179 -2.69 -1.91 13.92
CA ARG A 179 -4.07 -2.37 13.94
C ARG A 179 -4.52 -2.72 15.36
N LYS A 180 -5.69 -2.21 15.74
CA LYS A 180 -6.52 -2.80 16.77
C LYS A 180 -7.38 -3.87 16.10
N PRO A 181 -7.18 -5.16 16.39
CA PRO A 181 -7.92 -6.24 15.75
C PRO A 181 -9.42 -6.18 16.03
N SER A 182 -10.20 -6.79 15.16
CA SER A 182 -11.63 -7.00 15.36
C SER A 182 -11.89 -8.11 16.37
N ASN A 183 -13.14 -8.24 16.81
CA ASN A 183 -13.58 -9.35 17.67
C ASN A 183 -13.55 -10.73 16.96
N LEU A 184 -13.23 -10.75 15.65
CA LEU A 184 -13.11 -11.97 14.84
C LEU A 184 -11.66 -12.47 14.73
N ALA A 185 -10.74 -11.91 15.53
CA ALA A 185 -9.37 -12.41 15.59
C ALA A 185 -9.35 -13.88 16.01
N HIS A 186 -8.65 -14.72 15.24
CA HIS A 186 -8.67 -16.18 15.43
C HIS A 186 -7.35 -16.74 15.97
N ARG A 187 -6.31 -15.91 16.03
CA ARG A 187 -5.01 -16.33 16.55
C ARG A 187 -4.99 -16.25 18.08
N LYS A 188 -4.54 -17.31 18.75
CA LYS A 188 -4.46 -17.36 20.22
C LYS A 188 -3.58 -16.29 20.85
N GLU A 189 -2.57 -15.79 20.08
CA GLU A 189 -1.66 -14.72 20.50
C GLU A 189 -2.33 -13.35 20.46
N VAL A 190 -3.45 -13.22 19.73
CA VAL A 190 -4.17 -11.96 19.51
C VAL A 190 -5.41 -11.95 20.40
N THR A 191 -5.33 -11.24 21.51
CA THR A 191 -6.39 -11.07 22.49
C THR A 191 -7.03 -9.69 22.38
N GLN A 192 -8.08 -9.40 23.15
CA GLN A 192 -8.77 -8.10 23.07
C GLN A 192 -7.89 -6.93 23.52
N ASP A 193 -6.92 -7.17 24.39
CA ASP A 193 -5.96 -6.17 24.88
C ASP A 193 -4.66 -6.12 24.05
N THR A 194 -4.72 -6.63 22.80
CA THR A 194 -3.57 -6.67 21.88
C THR A 194 -3.74 -5.67 20.72
N CYS A 195 -2.64 -5.03 20.32
CA CYS A 195 -2.51 -4.38 19.03
C CYS A 195 -1.44 -5.08 18.19
N ILE A 196 -1.48 -4.89 16.86
CA ILE A 196 -0.56 -5.54 15.92
C ILE A 196 0.07 -4.51 14.98
N VAL A 197 1.39 -4.47 14.92
CA VAL A 197 2.11 -3.81 13.82
C VAL A 197 2.16 -4.77 12.64
N ARG A 198 1.45 -4.41 11.56
CA ARG A 198 1.31 -5.24 10.36
C ARG A 198 2.36 -4.95 9.30
N GLU A 199 2.94 -3.77 9.34
CA GLU A 199 4.01 -3.34 8.44
C GLU A 199 4.83 -2.23 9.09
N LEU A 200 6.16 -2.30 8.92
CA LEU A 200 7.10 -1.24 9.22
C LEU A 200 8.08 -1.16 8.05
N HIS A 201 8.18 0.01 7.44
CA HIS A 201 9.13 0.29 6.37
C HIS A 201 9.83 1.62 6.57
N VAL A 202 11.14 1.65 6.34
CA VAL A 202 11.93 2.86 6.13
C VAL A 202 12.33 2.89 4.65
N LEU A 203 12.02 3.99 4.00
CA LEU A 203 12.15 4.18 2.55
C LEU A 203 13.31 5.16 2.30
N GLY A 204 14.41 4.68 1.76
CA GLY A 204 15.57 5.48 1.41
C GLY A 204 16.29 4.87 0.21
N LYS A 205 17.34 5.53 -0.29
CA LYS A 205 18.22 4.91 -1.29
C LYS A 205 18.82 3.65 -0.68
N SER A 206 18.73 2.53 -1.40
CA SER A 206 19.44 1.32 -1.00
C SER A 206 20.94 1.56 -1.08
N LEU A 207 21.62 1.50 0.04
CA LEU A 207 23.08 1.43 0.07
C LEU A 207 23.51 0.01 -0.29
N LYS A 208 24.62 -0.12 -1.03
CA LYS A 208 25.27 -1.42 -1.20
C LYS A 208 25.80 -1.93 0.11
N LEU A 209 25.87 -3.26 0.25
CA LEU A 209 26.42 -3.88 1.46
C LEU A 209 27.84 -3.35 1.73
N GLY A 210 28.04 -2.65 2.85
CA GLY A 210 29.32 -2.07 3.23
C GLY A 210 29.51 -0.59 2.93
N GLU A 211 28.62 0.05 2.18
CA GLU A 211 28.62 1.51 2.01
C GLU A 211 27.96 2.17 3.23
N ARG A 212 28.63 3.15 3.82
CA ARG A 212 28.07 4.08 4.82
C ARG A 212 27.92 5.43 4.14
N ASP A 213 26.70 5.89 4.04
CA ASP A 213 26.39 7.26 3.66
C ASP A 213 25.84 7.92 4.93
N ASP A 214 26.60 8.84 5.51
CA ASP A 214 26.23 9.55 6.74
C ASP A 214 24.97 10.42 6.55
N ASP A 215 24.64 10.77 5.31
CA ASP A 215 23.40 11.45 4.92
C ASP A 215 22.23 10.46 4.68
N SER A 216 22.41 9.15 4.90
CA SER A 216 21.36 8.19 4.61
C SER A 216 20.23 8.26 5.65
N ILE A 217 19.02 8.40 5.17
CA ILE A 217 17.75 8.43 5.94
C ILE A 217 17.62 7.21 6.88
N GLN A 218 18.29 6.11 6.55
CA GLN A 218 18.29 4.88 7.36
C GLN A 218 18.92 5.07 8.73
N HIS A 219 19.84 6.06 8.91
CA HIS A 219 20.48 6.39 10.18
C HIS A 219 19.67 7.35 11.06
N LEU A 220 18.61 7.97 10.55
CA LEU A 220 17.74 8.88 11.34
C LEU A 220 16.90 8.16 12.41
N GLY A 221 17.00 6.85 12.54
CA GLY A 221 16.26 6.09 13.54
C GLY A 221 14.74 6.08 13.36
N LEU A 222 14.22 6.43 12.15
CA LEU A 222 12.79 6.54 11.84
C LEU A 222 12.02 5.27 12.19
N GLY A 223 12.61 4.09 11.93
CA GLY A 223 11.97 2.82 12.25
C GLY A 223 11.74 2.64 13.75
N LYS A 224 12.72 3.00 14.59
CA LYS A 224 12.60 2.96 16.05
C LYS A 224 11.58 4.00 16.54
N SER A 225 11.62 5.19 15.99
CA SER A 225 10.66 6.25 16.32
C SER A 225 9.21 5.85 15.96
N LEU A 226 8.97 5.25 14.79
CA LEU A 226 7.65 4.73 14.41
C LEU A 226 7.17 3.64 15.38
N MET A 227 8.07 2.75 15.84
CA MET A 227 7.70 1.72 16.82
C MET A 227 7.33 2.34 18.18
N ILE A 228 8.09 3.33 18.68
CA ILE A 228 7.79 4.05 19.92
C ILE A 228 6.40 4.73 19.82
N GLN A 229 6.09 5.36 18.68
CA GLN A 229 4.79 5.98 18.48
C GLN A 229 3.65 4.94 18.41
N ALA A 230 3.90 3.78 17.80
CA ALA A 230 2.93 2.69 17.77
C ALA A 230 2.67 2.11 19.16
N GLU A 231 3.70 1.92 19.99
CA GLU A 231 3.58 1.50 21.39
C GLU A 231 2.73 2.50 22.20
N LYS A 232 3.04 3.80 22.06
CA LYS A 232 2.30 4.87 22.72
C LYS A 232 0.81 4.86 22.32
N ILE A 233 0.51 4.80 21.01
CA ILE A 233 -0.86 4.78 20.51
C ILE A 233 -1.60 3.52 20.95
N ALA A 234 -0.94 2.36 20.91
CA ALA A 234 -1.52 1.10 21.36
C ALA A 234 -1.96 1.18 22.84
N LYS A 235 -1.11 1.76 23.70
CA LYS A 235 -1.40 1.95 25.12
C LYS A 235 -2.46 3.03 25.36
N GLU A 236 -2.27 4.22 24.83
CA GLU A 236 -3.09 5.39 25.18
C GLU A 236 -4.46 5.43 24.49
N LYS A 237 -4.53 4.98 23.22
CA LYS A 237 -5.78 5.00 22.45
C LYS A 237 -6.58 3.73 22.59
N PHE A 238 -5.89 2.57 22.62
CA PHE A 238 -6.54 1.26 22.55
C PHE A 238 -6.52 0.47 23.85
N ASP A 239 -5.94 1.04 24.92
CA ASP A 239 -5.73 0.37 26.22
C ASP A 239 -5.10 -1.02 26.05
N ALA A 240 -4.20 -1.13 25.06
CA ALA A 240 -3.55 -2.40 24.77
C ALA A 240 -2.43 -2.66 25.77
N LYS A 241 -2.42 -3.88 26.31
CA LYS A 241 -1.37 -4.35 27.23
C LYS A 241 -0.23 -5.04 26.49
N LYS A 242 -0.45 -5.36 25.22
CA LYS A 242 0.51 -6.09 24.40
C LYS A 242 0.56 -5.57 22.98
N LEU A 243 1.76 -5.42 22.43
CA LEU A 243 1.98 -5.13 21.02
C LEU A 243 2.68 -6.30 20.34
N LEU A 244 2.05 -6.79 19.29
CA LEU A 244 2.57 -7.81 18.41
C LEU A 244 3.12 -7.19 17.13
N VAL A 245 4.13 -7.83 16.54
CA VAL A 245 4.67 -7.48 15.23
C VAL A 245 4.76 -8.73 14.38
N ILE A 246 4.12 -8.75 13.23
CA ILE A 246 4.37 -9.79 12.23
C ILE A 246 5.66 -9.46 11.49
N SER A 247 6.74 -10.16 11.80
CA SER A 247 8.07 -9.87 11.28
C SER A 247 8.59 -10.98 10.39
N ALA A 248 9.37 -10.62 9.37
CA ALA A 248 10.20 -11.60 8.68
C ALA A 248 11.25 -12.19 9.64
N VAL A 249 11.65 -13.43 9.40
CA VAL A 249 12.64 -14.13 10.26
C VAL A 249 13.94 -13.32 10.38
N GLY A 250 14.43 -12.77 9.26
CA GLY A 250 15.66 -12.00 9.21
C GLY A 250 15.64 -10.65 9.96
N THR A 251 14.44 -10.16 10.33
CA THR A 251 14.32 -8.88 11.07
C THR A 251 14.07 -9.06 12.58
N ARG A 252 13.97 -10.30 13.07
CA ARG A 252 13.67 -10.58 14.48
C ARG A 252 14.70 -10.02 15.45
N GLU A 253 15.98 -10.01 15.07
CA GLU A 253 17.04 -9.43 15.89
C GLU A 253 16.88 -7.91 16.08
N TYR A 254 16.39 -7.20 15.07
CA TYR A 254 16.05 -5.78 15.22
C TYR A 254 15.00 -5.58 16.33
N TYR A 255 13.94 -6.40 16.33
CA TYR A 255 12.88 -6.30 17.35
C TYR A 255 13.37 -6.72 18.74
N ARG A 256 14.25 -7.73 18.86
CA ARG A 256 14.87 -8.10 20.14
C ARG A 256 15.66 -6.94 20.76
N LYS A 257 16.42 -6.20 19.94
CA LYS A 257 17.19 -5.02 20.40
C LYS A 257 16.32 -3.90 20.96
N ILE A 258 15.04 -3.83 20.60
CA ILE A 258 14.09 -2.84 21.12
C ILE A 258 13.10 -3.42 22.13
N GLY A 259 13.39 -4.61 22.68
CA GLY A 259 12.70 -5.19 23.82
C GLY A 259 11.57 -6.14 23.49
N TYR A 260 11.50 -6.67 22.26
CA TYR A 260 10.51 -7.67 21.85
C TYR A 260 11.07 -9.09 22.01
N SER A 261 10.21 -10.03 22.37
CA SER A 261 10.48 -11.48 22.43
C SER A 261 9.60 -12.24 21.45
N LEU A 262 9.98 -13.48 21.12
CA LEU A 262 9.20 -14.32 20.20
C LEU A 262 8.00 -14.92 20.92
N LEU A 263 6.79 -14.76 20.32
CA LEU A 263 5.55 -15.37 20.79
C LEU A 263 4.82 -15.96 19.56
N GLY A 264 4.87 -17.30 19.42
CA GLY A 264 4.37 -17.95 18.22
C GLY A 264 5.05 -17.39 16.94
N PRO A 265 4.29 -16.94 15.94
CA PRO A 265 4.87 -16.35 14.72
C PRO A 265 5.25 -14.87 14.87
N TYR A 266 4.89 -14.23 15.99
CA TYR A 266 5.05 -12.80 16.22
C TYR A 266 6.26 -12.45 17.09
N MET A 267 6.76 -11.25 16.94
CA MET A 267 7.54 -10.57 17.98
C MET A 267 6.55 -9.82 18.88
N SER A 268 6.71 -9.93 20.20
CA SER A 268 5.77 -9.44 21.22
C SER A 268 6.48 -8.61 22.28
N LYS A 269 5.82 -7.54 22.72
CA LYS A 269 6.25 -6.71 23.85
C LYS A 269 5.05 -6.37 24.73
N GLU A 270 5.19 -6.55 26.04
CA GLU A 270 4.22 -6.05 27.00
C GLU A 270 4.34 -4.53 27.12
N LEU A 271 3.19 -3.85 27.15
CA LEU A 271 3.10 -2.39 27.27
C LEU A 271 2.73 -2.04 28.73
N VAL A 272 3.75 -1.98 29.58
CA VAL A 272 3.59 -1.63 31.02
C VAL A 272 3.28 -0.15 31.20
#